data_5f5aaf9cc384dc3de591b380945ffaf9
#
_entry.id   5f5aaf9cc384dc3de591b380945ffaf9
#
_cell.length_a   1.000
_cell.length_b   1.000
_cell.length_c   1.000
_cell.angle_alpha   90.00
_cell.angle_beta   90.00
_cell.angle_gamma   90.00
#
_symmetry.space_group_name_H-M   'P 1'
#
loop_
_entity.id
_entity.type
_entity.pdbx_description
1 polymer ?
#
loop_
_entity_poly.entity_id
_entity_poly.type
_entity_poly.pdbx_seq_one_letter_code
_entity_poly.pdbx_strand_id
1 'polypeptide(L)'
;MSINPFASARHSSLWRLSSSGAVTLHTTTLIAFLAASSAPTPLYRLYQQQWGFSATLLTVVFAAYALALLLALLVTGRLSDHVGRRPVIALALALQIIAMLGFLCAAGPGWLIAARVLQGFATGMATAAAGAALLDLGRERGR
;
A
#
# COMPACT_ATOMS: atom_id res chain seq x y z
N MET A 1 -1.01 32.00 -47.67
CA MET A 1 -0.98 32.24 -46.22
C MET A 1 -1.34 30.90 -45.54
N SER A 2 -0.31 30.10 -45.30
CA SER A 2 -0.49 28.70 -44.83
C SER A 2 -0.42 28.69 -43.32
N ILE A 3 -1.52 28.35 -42.67
CA ILE A 3 -1.62 28.22 -41.21
C ILE A 3 -1.12 26.80 -40.88
N ASN A 4 -0.02 26.72 -40.16
CA ASN A 4 0.59 25.48 -39.73
C ASN A 4 -0.13 24.92 -38.46
N PRO A 5 -0.92 23.83 -38.52
CA PRO A 5 -1.71 23.32 -37.39
C PRO A 5 -0.93 22.45 -36.39
N PHE A 6 0.41 22.38 -36.47
CA PHE A 6 1.19 21.42 -35.65
C PHE A 6 1.91 22.04 -34.45
N ALA A 7 1.51 23.23 -33.98
CA ALA A 7 2.21 23.90 -32.86
C ALA A 7 1.67 23.67 -31.46
N SER A 8 0.77 22.67 -31.21
CA SER A 8 0.13 22.55 -29.91
C SER A 8 0.28 21.17 -29.21
N ALA A 9 1.35 20.41 -29.48
CA ALA A 9 1.52 19.09 -28.86
C ALA A 9 2.86 18.91 -28.12
N ARG A 10 3.29 19.87 -27.30
CA ARG A 10 4.54 19.73 -26.54
C ARG A 10 4.43 20.08 -25.05
N HIS A 11 3.35 19.71 -24.36
CA HIS A 11 3.24 20.02 -22.93
C HIS A 11 2.91 18.84 -22.01
N SER A 12 3.15 17.58 -22.37
CA SER A 12 2.84 16.45 -21.47
C SER A 12 3.97 15.43 -21.28
N SER A 13 5.22 15.74 -21.63
CA SER A 13 6.31 14.74 -21.56
C SER A 13 7.21 14.80 -20.32
N LEU A 14 6.97 15.71 -19.36
CA LEU A 14 7.92 15.96 -18.27
C LEU A 14 7.83 14.99 -17.07
N TRP A 15 6.88 14.03 -17.03
CA TRP A 15 6.70 13.13 -15.88
C TRP A 15 6.56 11.65 -16.25
N ARG A 16 7.08 11.23 -17.41
CA ARG A 16 7.16 9.79 -17.71
C ARG A 16 8.47 9.24 -17.16
N LEU A 17 8.39 8.52 -16.04
CA LEU A 17 9.49 7.72 -15.55
C LEU A 17 9.88 6.72 -16.66
N SER A 18 11.19 6.51 -16.85
CA SER A 18 11.69 5.37 -17.65
C SER A 18 11.07 4.07 -17.13
N SER A 19 10.86 3.09 -18.02
CA SER A 19 10.36 1.75 -17.61
C SER A 19 11.13 1.16 -16.43
N SER A 20 12.46 1.36 -16.39
CA SER A 20 13.30 0.91 -15.27
C SER A 20 13.01 1.71 -14.00
N GLY A 21 12.84 3.03 -14.09
CA GLY A 21 12.48 3.88 -12.95
C GLY A 21 11.10 3.53 -12.38
N ALA A 22 10.13 3.21 -13.23
CA ALA A 22 8.81 2.79 -12.78
C ALA A 22 8.85 1.44 -12.04
N VAL A 23 9.60 0.46 -12.55
CA VAL A 23 9.79 -0.84 -11.88
C VAL A 23 10.45 -0.64 -10.51
N THR A 24 11.53 0.14 -10.45
CA THR A 24 12.22 0.43 -9.18
C THR A 24 11.27 1.09 -8.18
N LEU A 25 10.48 2.07 -8.60
CA LEU A 25 9.53 2.76 -7.73
C LEU A 25 8.48 1.79 -7.16
N HIS A 26 7.84 0.97 -7.99
CA HIS A 26 6.83 0.02 -7.52
C HIS A 26 7.43 -1.06 -6.61
N THR A 27 8.60 -1.58 -6.95
CA THR A 27 9.31 -2.56 -6.11
C THR A 27 9.69 -1.95 -4.75
N THR A 28 10.25 -0.75 -4.73
CA THR A 28 10.59 -0.05 -3.49
C THR A 28 9.35 0.24 -2.64
N THR A 29 8.23 0.61 -3.27
CA THR A 29 6.96 0.81 -2.58
C THR A 29 6.52 -0.48 -1.90
N LEU A 30 6.54 -1.62 -2.59
CA LEU A 30 6.18 -2.92 -2.00
C LEU A 30 7.10 -3.30 -0.83
N ILE A 31 8.41 -3.14 -1.00
CA ILE A 31 9.39 -3.41 0.08
C ILE A 31 9.10 -2.51 1.29
N ALA A 32 8.85 -1.23 1.08
CA ALA A 32 8.53 -0.29 2.15
C ALA A 32 7.24 -0.67 2.91
N PHE A 33 6.20 -1.11 2.20
CA PHE A 33 4.97 -1.62 2.83
C PHE A 33 5.21 -2.88 3.65
N LEU A 34 5.98 -3.84 3.13
CA LEU A 34 6.32 -5.07 3.86
C LEU A 34 7.18 -4.77 5.11
N ALA A 35 8.16 -3.88 4.99
CA ALA A 35 8.97 -3.43 6.12
C ALA A 35 8.12 -2.72 7.18
N ALA A 36 7.25 -1.80 6.77
CA ALA A 36 6.32 -1.11 7.66
C ALA A 36 5.35 -2.09 8.35
N SER A 37 4.94 -3.17 7.66
CA SER A 37 4.09 -4.22 8.24
C SER A 37 4.77 -4.99 9.37
N SER A 38 6.09 -5.08 9.35
CA SER A 38 6.89 -5.74 10.40
C SER A 38 7.24 -4.79 11.57
N ALA A 39 7.19 -3.48 11.38
CA ALA A 39 7.63 -2.47 12.34
C ALA A 39 6.97 -2.58 13.73
N PRO A 40 5.66 -2.86 13.87
CA PRO A 40 5.02 -2.99 15.19
C PRO A 40 5.37 -4.30 15.92
N THR A 41 5.99 -5.28 15.25
CA THR A 41 6.24 -6.62 15.85
C THR A 41 7.08 -6.57 17.13
N PRO A 42 8.19 -5.81 17.24
CA PRO A 42 8.95 -5.71 18.48
C PRO A 42 8.16 -5.07 19.62
N LEU A 43 7.21 -4.18 19.30
CA LEU A 43 6.43 -3.45 20.29
C LEU A 43 5.39 -4.34 21.01
N TYR A 44 5.01 -5.49 20.43
CA TYR A 44 4.02 -6.36 21.04
C TYR A 44 4.45 -6.95 22.39
N ARG A 45 5.75 -7.19 22.58
CA ARG A 45 6.27 -7.63 23.88
C ARG A 45 6.06 -6.55 24.94
N LEU A 46 6.30 -5.27 24.59
CA LEU A 46 6.08 -4.15 25.48
C LEU A 46 4.60 -3.98 25.80
N TYR A 47 3.74 -4.06 24.80
CA TYR A 47 2.29 -3.97 24.98
C TYR A 47 1.72 -5.12 25.82
N GLN A 48 2.23 -6.36 25.64
CA GLN A 48 1.84 -7.49 26.48
C GLN A 48 2.23 -7.27 27.94
N GLN A 49 3.42 -6.76 28.21
CA GLN A 49 3.87 -6.44 29.56
C GLN A 49 3.05 -5.32 30.19
N GLN A 50 2.74 -4.28 29.43
CA GLN A 50 2.04 -3.10 29.92
C GLN A 50 0.54 -3.34 30.15
N TRP A 51 -0.11 -4.11 29.28
CA TRP A 51 -1.57 -4.31 29.31
C TRP A 51 -1.97 -5.74 29.69
N GLY A 52 -1.04 -6.63 29.94
CA GLY A 52 -1.33 -8.00 30.45
C GLY A 52 -2.15 -8.86 29.50
N PHE A 53 -2.16 -8.59 28.18
CA PHE A 53 -2.98 -9.35 27.25
C PHE A 53 -2.38 -10.70 26.87
N SER A 54 -3.25 -11.69 26.58
CA SER A 54 -2.88 -13.06 26.30
C SER A 54 -2.21 -13.24 24.91
N ALA A 55 -1.49 -14.36 24.74
CA ALA A 55 -0.98 -14.77 23.42
C ALA A 55 -2.10 -14.99 22.40
N THR A 56 -3.29 -15.42 22.85
CA THR A 56 -4.47 -15.56 21.99
C THR A 56 -4.89 -14.23 21.38
N LEU A 57 -4.89 -13.15 22.19
CA LEU A 57 -5.21 -11.81 21.67
C LEU A 57 -4.19 -11.35 20.64
N LEU A 58 -2.92 -11.67 20.84
CA LEU A 58 -1.88 -11.38 19.83
C LEU A 58 -2.17 -12.09 18.51
N THR A 59 -2.60 -13.37 18.56
CA THR A 59 -3.04 -14.11 17.37
C THR A 59 -4.20 -13.42 16.66
N VAL A 60 -5.19 -12.91 17.41
CA VAL A 60 -6.33 -12.13 16.84
C VAL A 60 -5.83 -10.87 16.15
N VAL A 61 -4.88 -10.15 16.74
CA VAL A 61 -4.27 -8.94 16.13
C VAL A 61 -3.62 -9.25 14.78
N PHE A 62 -2.88 -10.37 14.68
CA PHE A 62 -2.27 -10.81 13.42
C PHE A 62 -3.32 -11.32 12.42
N ALA A 63 -4.32 -12.07 12.87
CA ALA A 63 -5.41 -12.55 12.01
C ALA A 63 -6.22 -11.38 11.42
N ALA A 64 -6.50 -10.35 12.20
CA ALA A 64 -7.18 -9.15 11.74
C ALA A 64 -6.44 -8.45 10.58
N TYR A 65 -5.11 -8.34 10.69
CA TYR A 65 -4.26 -7.85 9.60
C TYR A 65 -4.38 -8.71 8.34
N ALA A 66 -4.22 -10.04 8.48
CA ALA A 66 -4.24 -10.96 7.34
C ALA A 66 -5.59 -10.96 6.62
N LEU A 67 -6.71 -10.95 7.36
CA LEU A 67 -8.06 -10.88 6.80
C LEU A 67 -8.29 -9.56 6.07
N ALA A 68 -7.89 -8.44 6.66
CA ALA A 68 -8.01 -7.12 6.04
C ALA A 68 -7.17 -7.02 4.75
N LEU A 69 -5.96 -7.58 4.75
CA LEU A 69 -5.08 -7.64 3.58
C LEU A 69 -5.72 -8.46 2.45
N LEU A 70 -6.24 -9.66 2.75
CA LEU A 70 -6.90 -10.51 1.78
C LEU A 70 -8.15 -9.82 1.19
N LEU A 71 -8.97 -9.22 2.04
CA LEU A 71 -10.15 -8.47 1.60
C LEU A 71 -9.76 -7.30 0.68
N ALA A 72 -8.73 -6.55 1.04
CA ALA A 72 -8.23 -5.46 0.22
C ALA A 72 -7.71 -5.94 -1.14
N LEU A 73 -6.99 -7.07 -1.21
CA LEU A 73 -6.54 -7.66 -2.46
C LEU A 73 -7.71 -8.00 -3.38
N LEU A 74 -8.77 -8.61 -2.84
CA LEU A 74 -9.96 -9.00 -3.61
C LEU A 74 -10.73 -7.79 -4.17
N VAL A 75 -10.89 -6.74 -3.36
CA VAL A 75 -11.64 -5.54 -3.73
C VAL A 75 -10.82 -4.63 -4.64
N THR A 76 -9.55 -4.41 -4.32
CA THR A 76 -8.72 -3.40 -4.98
C THR A 76 -8.27 -3.83 -6.37
N GLY A 77 -8.16 -5.14 -6.64
CA GLY A 77 -7.80 -5.62 -7.97
C GLY A 77 -8.75 -5.07 -9.04
N ARG A 78 -10.06 -5.13 -8.79
CA ARG A 78 -11.08 -4.58 -9.67
C ARG A 78 -11.13 -3.05 -9.66
N LEU A 79 -10.94 -2.44 -8.51
CA LEU A 79 -11.04 -0.99 -8.33
C LEU A 79 -9.88 -0.25 -9.03
N SER A 80 -8.66 -0.77 -8.96
CA SER A 80 -7.49 -0.15 -9.58
C SER A 80 -7.56 -0.09 -11.10
N ASP A 81 -8.30 -1.01 -11.72
CA ASP A 81 -8.52 -1.03 -13.17
C ASP A 81 -9.45 0.11 -13.63
N HIS A 82 -10.38 0.57 -12.78
CA HIS A 82 -11.32 1.64 -13.09
C HIS A 82 -10.82 3.03 -12.70
N VAL A 83 -10.24 3.17 -11.51
CA VAL A 83 -9.82 4.47 -10.93
C VAL A 83 -8.38 4.82 -11.33
N GLY A 84 -7.60 3.83 -11.74
CA GLY A 84 -6.19 3.98 -12.03
C GLY A 84 -5.30 3.66 -10.82
N ARG A 85 -4.04 3.34 -11.08
CA ARG A 85 -3.11 2.79 -10.07
C ARG A 85 -2.53 3.83 -9.14
N ARG A 86 -2.26 5.04 -9.67
CA ARG A 86 -1.64 6.14 -8.88
C ARG A 86 -2.49 6.57 -7.70
N PRO A 87 -3.80 6.89 -7.85
CA PRO A 87 -4.64 7.27 -6.73
C PRO A 87 -4.82 6.15 -5.70
N VAL A 88 -4.87 4.88 -6.14
CA VAL A 88 -4.97 3.73 -5.24
C VAL A 88 -3.71 3.60 -4.38
N ILE A 89 -2.51 3.74 -4.96
CA ILE A 89 -1.25 3.70 -4.21
C ILE A 89 -1.15 4.90 -3.26
N ALA A 90 -1.56 6.10 -3.69
CA ALA A 90 -1.55 7.28 -2.83
C ALA A 90 -2.50 7.11 -1.62
N LEU A 91 -3.69 6.55 -1.84
CA LEU A 91 -4.63 6.22 -0.76
C LEU A 91 -4.05 5.16 0.18
N ALA A 92 -3.42 4.12 -0.36
CA ALA A 92 -2.76 3.09 0.44
C ALA A 92 -1.65 3.67 1.32
N LEU A 93 -0.84 4.60 0.80
CA LEU A 93 0.19 5.31 1.56
C LEU A 93 -0.42 6.16 2.68
N ALA A 94 -1.49 6.89 2.41
CA ALA A 94 -2.19 7.68 3.43
C ALA A 94 -2.74 6.79 4.55
N LEU A 95 -3.40 5.68 4.21
CA LEU A 95 -3.89 4.70 5.18
C LEU A 95 -2.75 4.06 5.99
N GLN A 96 -1.60 3.79 5.35
CA GLN A 96 -0.43 3.25 6.03
C GLN A 96 0.13 4.22 7.08
N ILE A 97 0.22 5.52 6.73
CA ILE A 97 0.65 6.57 7.67
C ILE A 97 -0.31 6.64 8.86
N ILE A 98 -1.63 6.65 8.61
CA ILE A 98 -2.65 6.67 9.66
C ILE A 98 -2.54 5.44 10.56
N ALA A 99 -2.32 4.25 9.98
CA ALA A 99 -2.11 3.04 10.76
C ALA A 99 -0.85 3.12 11.66
N MET A 100 0.27 3.66 11.15
CA MET A 100 1.49 3.84 11.93
C MET A 100 1.26 4.83 13.09
N LEU A 101 0.58 5.94 12.85
CA LEU A 101 0.18 6.87 13.90
C LEU A 101 -0.75 6.19 14.91
N GLY A 102 -1.66 5.33 14.44
CA GLY A 102 -2.53 4.53 15.30
C GLY A 102 -1.73 3.62 16.26
N PHE A 103 -0.64 3.02 15.82
CA PHE A 103 0.24 2.26 16.72
C PHE A 103 0.95 3.15 17.74
N LEU A 104 1.41 4.32 17.35
CA LEU A 104 2.09 5.26 18.27
C LEU A 104 1.13 5.77 19.36
N CYS A 105 -0.15 5.95 19.03
CA CYS A 105 -1.18 6.44 19.94
C CYS A 105 -1.98 5.30 20.60
N ALA A 106 -1.50 4.05 20.52
CA ALA A 106 -2.24 2.91 21.01
C ALA A 106 -2.47 2.98 22.53
N ALA A 107 -3.76 2.97 22.94
CA ALA A 107 -4.18 3.06 24.32
C ALA A 107 -4.67 1.71 24.88
N GLY A 108 -4.67 0.63 24.07
CA GLY A 108 -5.12 -0.70 24.50
C GLY A 108 -5.22 -1.70 23.35
N PRO A 109 -5.54 -2.97 23.67
CA PRO A 109 -5.56 -4.06 22.69
C PRO A 109 -6.53 -3.87 21.53
N GLY A 110 -7.71 -3.30 21.78
CA GLY A 110 -8.70 -3.00 20.74
C GLY A 110 -8.18 -1.98 19.71
N TRP A 111 -7.38 -1.02 20.18
CA TRP A 111 -6.73 -0.04 19.32
C TRP A 111 -5.68 -0.69 18.39
N LEU A 112 -4.93 -1.68 18.91
CA LEU A 112 -3.98 -2.46 18.10
C LEU A 112 -4.66 -3.25 16.99
N ILE A 113 -5.84 -3.85 17.28
CA ILE A 113 -6.64 -4.55 16.27
C ILE A 113 -7.08 -3.57 15.18
N ALA A 114 -7.61 -2.41 15.55
CA ALA A 114 -8.05 -1.39 14.59
C ALA A 114 -6.88 -0.90 13.70
N ALA A 115 -5.74 -0.60 14.30
CA ALA A 115 -4.53 -0.20 13.56
C ALA A 115 -4.05 -1.31 12.61
N ARG A 116 -4.14 -2.58 13.01
CA ARG A 116 -3.79 -3.75 12.18
C ARG A 116 -4.75 -3.97 11.01
N VAL A 117 -6.05 -3.79 11.23
CA VAL A 117 -7.04 -3.84 10.14
C VAL A 117 -6.71 -2.77 9.10
N LEU A 118 -6.49 -1.54 9.55
CA LEU A 118 -6.16 -0.43 8.65
C LEU A 118 -4.85 -0.67 7.89
N GLN A 119 -3.82 -1.15 8.58
CA GLN A 119 -2.52 -1.49 8.00
C GLN A 119 -2.64 -2.63 6.97
N GLY A 120 -3.37 -3.71 7.30
CA GLY A 120 -3.61 -4.82 6.39
C GLY A 120 -4.31 -4.36 5.12
N PHE A 121 -5.34 -3.53 5.27
CA PHE A 121 -6.07 -2.97 4.13
C PHE A 121 -5.16 -2.10 3.25
N ALA A 122 -4.36 -1.22 3.84
CA ALA A 122 -3.39 -0.39 3.13
C ALA A 122 -2.35 -1.24 2.35
N THR A 123 -1.79 -2.27 3.01
CA THR A 123 -0.81 -3.17 2.40
C THR A 123 -1.43 -3.98 1.25
N GLY A 124 -2.65 -4.49 1.41
CA GLY A 124 -3.38 -5.20 0.36
C GLY A 124 -3.64 -4.33 -0.86
N MET A 125 -4.09 -3.08 -0.65
CA MET A 125 -4.28 -2.10 -1.72
C MET A 125 -2.98 -1.81 -2.48
N ALA A 126 -1.88 -1.54 -1.77
CA ALA A 126 -0.59 -1.27 -2.38
C ALA A 126 -0.08 -2.47 -3.19
N THR A 127 -0.21 -3.69 -2.63
CA THR A 127 0.20 -4.94 -3.27
C THR A 127 -0.58 -5.20 -4.55
N ALA A 128 -1.91 -5.04 -4.53
CA ALA A 128 -2.75 -5.20 -5.72
C ALA A 128 -2.38 -4.20 -6.82
N ALA A 129 -2.30 -2.91 -6.48
CA ALA A 129 -2.03 -1.85 -7.45
C ALA A 129 -0.60 -1.90 -8.01
N ALA A 130 0.41 -2.11 -7.16
CA ALA A 130 1.81 -2.19 -7.59
C ALA A 130 2.10 -3.49 -8.36
N GLY A 131 1.54 -4.63 -7.93
CA GLY A 131 1.66 -5.90 -8.64
C GLY A 131 1.10 -5.83 -10.05
N ALA A 132 -0.11 -5.26 -10.21
CA ALA A 132 -0.71 -5.04 -11.51
C ALA A 132 0.13 -4.09 -12.38
N ALA A 133 0.71 -3.01 -11.81
CA ALA A 133 1.60 -2.11 -12.54
C ALA A 133 2.87 -2.80 -13.06
N LEU A 134 3.46 -3.68 -12.25
CA LEU A 134 4.65 -4.45 -12.65
C LEU A 134 4.35 -5.42 -13.79
N LEU A 135 3.18 -6.09 -13.76
CA LEU A 135 2.74 -6.98 -14.83
C LEU A 135 2.55 -6.26 -16.17
N ASP A 136 2.00 -5.04 -16.16
CA ASP A 136 1.84 -4.26 -17.39
C ASP A 136 3.19 -3.83 -17.97
N LEU A 137 4.10 -3.36 -17.11
CA LEU A 137 5.46 -3.00 -17.55
C LEU A 137 6.22 -4.21 -18.13
N GLY A 138 5.99 -5.41 -17.59
CA GLY A 138 6.53 -6.66 -18.13
C GLY A 138 5.98 -6.99 -19.52
N ARG A 139 4.69 -6.80 -19.74
CA ARG A 139 4.03 -7.03 -21.04
C ARG A 139 4.48 -6.04 -22.11
N GLU A 140 4.73 -4.79 -21.76
CA GLU A 140 5.25 -3.78 -22.69
C GLU A 140 6.68 -4.07 -23.14
N ARG A 141 7.51 -4.65 -22.27
CA ARG A 141 8.90 -5.03 -22.58
C ARG A 141 9.01 -6.30 -23.44
N GLY A 142 8.02 -7.16 -23.42
CA GLY A 142 7.99 -8.43 -24.18
C GLY A 142 7.39 -8.29 -25.58
N ARG A 143 6.95 -7.09 -25.98
CA ARG A 143 6.47 -6.77 -27.33
C ARG A 143 7.51 -5.97 -28.10
#